data_139143dae12a1dd35a7805c860f6e6d4
#
_entry.id   139143dae12a1dd35a7805c860f6e6d4
#
_cell.length_a   1.000
_cell.length_b   1.000
_cell.length_c   1.000
_cell.angle_alpha   90.00
_cell.angle_beta   90.00
_cell.angle_gamma   90.00
#
_symmetry.space_group_name_H-M   'P 1'
#
loop_
_entity.id
_entity.type
_entity.pdbx_description
1 polymer ?
#
loop_
_entity_poly.entity_id
_entity_poly.type
_entity_poly.pdbx_seq_one_letter_code
_entity_poly.pdbx_strand_id
1 'polypeptide(L)'
;MNTIRTFIPSDSVASFKKFANKTQKNVEGFSYTISEPYMKVFSHPVIKENGIRGNAMKVFHEVCDLEVNMPEENGWKLVCTFKDGSFTPVDTSKELVFKNPAHGQDYNKCDVCGHWCKNSYVIENVTTGEELQVGCECVKKFGIKSFDYLSKFTDELHKLYDYSQSYSTDNDELKMWGGNPNAIYKNAFKKADLIMSAKAEYTPVRDKNSS
;
A
#
# COMPACT_ATOMS: atom_id res chain seq x y z
N MET A 1 1.93 8.50 -17.56
CA MET A 1 2.83 8.19 -16.42
C MET A 1 2.01 8.19 -15.14
N ASN A 2 2.03 7.12 -14.37
CA ASN A 2 1.26 7.00 -13.12
C ASN A 2 2.19 7.29 -11.95
N THR A 3 1.96 8.40 -11.24
CA THR A 3 2.77 8.82 -10.10
C THR A 3 2.03 8.49 -8.81
N ILE A 4 2.63 7.68 -7.96
CA ILE A 4 2.16 7.32 -6.63
C ILE A 4 2.82 8.25 -5.63
N ARG A 5 2.03 8.88 -4.75
CA ARG A 5 2.52 9.70 -3.64
C ARG A 5 2.02 9.14 -2.33
N THR A 6 2.95 8.83 -1.45
CA THR A 6 2.67 8.27 -0.12
C THR A 6 3.78 8.67 0.84
N PHE A 7 3.76 8.14 2.04
CA PHE A 7 4.88 8.26 2.98
C PHE A 7 5.24 6.87 3.50
N ILE A 8 6.49 6.72 3.92
CA ILE A 8 7.00 5.51 4.56
C ILE A 8 7.71 5.87 5.86
N PRO A 9 7.74 4.96 6.85
CA PRO A 9 8.54 5.13 8.05
C PRO A 9 10.02 5.32 7.71
N SER A 10 10.70 6.20 8.44
CA SER A 10 12.12 6.49 8.19
C SER A 10 13.02 5.25 8.36
N ASP A 11 12.67 4.34 9.28
CA ASP A 11 13.36 3.07 9.49
C ASP A 11 13.19 2.07 8.33
N SER A 12 12.16 2.25 7.53
CA SER A 12 11.84 1.39 6.39
C SER A 12 12.50 1.82 5.08
N VAL A 13 13.12 3.00 5.05
CA VAL A 13 13.77 3.58 3.85
C VAL A 13 14.85 2.65 3.27
N ALA A 14 15.67 2.03 4.11
CA ALA A 14 16.72 1.13 3.66
C ALA A 14 16.15 -0.13 2.98
N SER A 15 15.08 -0.70 3.54
CA SER A 15 14.37 -1.85 2.97
C SER A 15 13.70 -1.47 1.64
N PHE A 16 13.02 -0.30 1.60
CA PHE A 16 12.44 0.23 0.39
C PHE A 16 13.47 0.38 -0.73
N LYS A 17 14.58 1.07 -0.47
CA LYS A 17 15.65 1.30 -1.46
C LYS A 17 16.18 0.00 -2.05
N LYS A 18 16.24 -1.08 -1.26
CA LYS A 18 16.74 -2.38 -1.73
C LYS A 18 15.89 -2.97 -2.86
N PHE A 19 14.55 -2.97 -2.71
CA PHE A 19 13.69 -3.51 -3.76
C PHE A 19 13.39 -2.48 -4.86
N ALA A 20 13.30 -1.19 -4.55
CA ALA A 20 13.12 -0.14 -5.55
C ALA A 20 14.31 -0.06 -6.52
N ASN A 21 15.55 -0.12 -6.03
CA ASN A 21 16.75 -0.17 -6.88
C ASN A 21 16.80 -1.42 -7.76
N LYS A 22 16.31 -2.56 -7.25
CA LYS A 22 16.18 -3.78 -8.06
C LYS A 22 15.18 -3.59 -9.19
N THR A 23 14.04 -2.97 -8.90
CA THR A 23 13.02 -2.66 -9.92
C THR A 23 13.58 -1.68 -10.95
N GLN A 24 14.21 -0.60 -10.52
CA GLN A 24 14.79 0.42 -11.39
C GLN A 24 15.84 -0.13 -12.38
N LYS A 25 16.61 -1.15 -11.97
CA LYS A 25 17.58 -1.82 -12.86
C LYS A 25 16.94 -2.67 -13.95
N ASN A 26 15.70 -3.14 -13.76
CA ASN A 26 15.02 -4.09 -14.63
C ASN A 26 13.83 -3.50 -15.38
N VAL A 27 13.41 -2.28 -15.02
CA VAL A 27 12.22 -1.63 -15.56
C VAL A 27 12.58 -0.24 -16.04
N GLU A 28 12.58 -0.07 -17.35
CA GLU A 28 12.83 1.22 -17.98
C GLU A 28 11.72 2.22 -17.63
N GLY A 29 12.10 3.45 -17.31
CA GLY A 29 11.17 4.52 -16.93
C GLY A 29 10.66 4.45 -15.48
N PHE A 30 11.01 3.40 -14.72
CA PHE A 30 10.73 3.37 -13.29
C PHE A 30 11.67 4.31 -12.54
N SER A 31 11.12 5.18 -11.70
CA SER A 31 11.90 6.07 -10.84
C SER A 31 11.19 6.34 -9.54
N TYR A 32 11.94 6.76 -8.53
CA TYR A 32 11.39 7.16 -7.24
C TYR A 32 12.21 8.29 -6.61
N THR A 33 11.55 9.07 -5.74
CA THR A 33 12.21 10.06 -4.88
C THR A 33 11.74 9.88 -3.44
N ILE A 34 12.63 10.15 -2.50
CA ILE A 34 12.36 10.07 -1.05
C ILE A 34 12.83 11.38 -0.44
N SER A 35 11.97 12.01 0.37
CA SER A 35 12.32 13.21 1.11
C SER A 35 13.29 12.92 2.27
N GLU A 36 13.86 13.99 2.85
CA GLU A 36 14.48 13.89 4.16
C GLU A 36 13.42 13.50 5.21
N PRO A 37 13.83 12.79 6.28
CA PRO A 37 12.93 12.43 7.37
C PRO A 37 12.34 13.63 8.08
N TYR A 38 11.07 13.56 8.45
CA TYR A 38 10.40 14.57 9.26
C TYR A 38 9.40 13.93 10.22
N MET A 39 9.07 14.66 11.29
CA MET A 39 8.10 14.20 12.28
C MET A 39 6.67 14.49 11.81
N LYS A 40 5.85 13.44 11.71
CA LYS A 40 4.42 13.52 11.37
C LYS A 40 3.58 13.09 12.56
N VAL A 41 2.50 13.82 12.81
CA VAL A 41 1.57 13.54 13.92
C VAL A 41 0.45 12.65 13.42
N PHE A 42 0.20 11.57 14.14
CA PHE A 42 -0.92 10.66 13.91
C PHE A 42 -1.85 10.69 15.10
N SER A 43 -3.15 10.59 14.86
CA SER A 43 -4.17 10.53 15.91
C SER A 43 -4.67 9.11 16.05
N HIS A 44 -4.48 8.51 17.23
CA HIS A 44 -4.97 7.18 17.54
C HIS A 44 -6.19 7.27 18.46
N PRO A 45 -7.30 6.64 18.12
CA PRO A 45 -8.45 6.56 19.03
C PRO A 45 -8.06 5.73 20.26
N VAL A 46 -8.27 6.27 21.45
CA VAL A 46 -8.13 5.51 22.68
C VAL A 46 -9.46 4.81 22.95
N ILE A 47 -9.46 3.48 22.95
CA ILE A 47 -10.63 2.69 23.37
C ILE A 47 -10.47 2.39 24.85
N LYS A 48 -11.40 2.89 25.67
CA LYS A 48 -11.46 2.60 27.11
C LYS A 48 -11.85 1.13 27.32
N GLU A 49 -11.55 0.56 28.49
CA GLU A 49 -11.86 -0.84 28.86
C GLU A 49 -13.36 -1.19 28.70
N ASN A 50 -14.25 -0.20 28.78
CA ASN A 50 -15.69 -0.35 28.58
C ASN A 50 -16.12 -0.22 27.09
N GLY A 51 -15.20 -0.20 26.15
CA GLY A 51 -15.46 -0.06 24.70
C GLY A 51 -15.84 1.34 24.24
N ILE A 52 -15.86 2.33 25.15
CA ILE A 52 -16.21 3.73 24.80
C ILE A 52 -14.96 4.40 24.22
N ARG A 53 -15.11 5.11 23.09
CA ARG A 53 -14.05 5.94 22.51
C ARG A 53 -13.67 7.06 23.48
N GLY A 54 -12.41 7.12 23.86
CA GLY A 54 -11.80 8.21 24.61
C GLY A 54 -11.26 9.30 23.71
N ASN A 55 -10.52 10.25 24.30
CA ASN A 55 -9.81 11.27 23.53
C ASN A 55 -8.72 10.64 22.67
N ALA A 56 -8.55 11.14 21.44
CA ALA A 56 -7.49 10.66 20.57
C ALA A 56 -6.11 10.98 21.17
N MET A 57 -5.24 9.99 21.18
CA MET A 57 -3.84 10.14 21.54
C MET A 57 -3.06 10.59 20.29
N LYS A 58 -2.27 11.66 20.42
CA LYS A 58 -1.36 12.10 19.36
C LYS A 58 -0.03 11.39 19.51
N VAL A 59 0.40 10.70 18.47
CA VAL A 59 1.69 10.01 18.41
C VAL A 59 2.52 10.61 17.28
N PHE A 60 3.80 10.80 17.53
CA PHE A 60 4.73 11.35 16.53
C PHE A 60 5.54 10.19 15.94
N HIS A 61 5.55 10.10 14.62
CA HIS A 61 6.40 9.15 13.90
C HIS A 61 7.29 9.89 12.91
N GLU A 62 8.52 9.43 12.82
CA GLU A 62 9.45 9.92 11.80
C GLU A 62 9.18 9.21 10.49
N VAL A 63 8.86 9.98 9.46
CA VAL A 63 8.49 9.49 8.13
C VAL A 63 9.25 10.23 7.03
N CYS A 64 9.28 9.62 5.84
CA CYS A 64 9.76 10.24 4.61
C CYS A 64 8.62 10.23 3.58
N ASP A 65 8.41 11.32 2.87
CA ASP A 65 7.53 11.32 1.71
C ASP A 65 8.18 10.51 0.59
N LEU A 66 7.37 9.73 -0.08
CA LEU A 66 7.75 8.87 -1.18
C LEU A 66 6.92 9.24 -2.42
N GLU A 67 7.62 9.51 -3.52
CA GLU A 67 7.02 9.62 -4.84
C GLU A 67 7.61 8.52 -5.74
N VAL A 68 6.74 7.73 -6.39
CA VAL A 68 7.12 6.64 -7.28
C VAL A 68 6.46 6.87 -8.64
N ASN A 69 7.27 6.86 -9.69
CA ASN A 69 6.78 6.91 -11.06
C ASN A 69 6.75 5.49 -11.64
N MET A 70 5.53 5.02 -11.91
CA MET A 70 5.28 3.73 -12.54
C MET A 70 5.25 3.91 -14.06
N PRO A 71 6.08 3.18 -14.82
CA PRO A 71 6.12 3.32 -16.27
C PRO A 71 4.91 2.70 -16.96
N GLU A 72 4.72 3.14 -18.18
CA GLU A 72 3.87 2.51 -19.17
C GLU A 72 4.77 1.68 -20.10
N GLU A 73 4.28 0.56 -20.56
CA GLU A 73 4.99 -0.28 -21.52
C GLU A 73 4.07 -0.63 -22.69
N ASN A 74 4.51 -0.29 -23.90
CA ASN A 74 3.73 -0.48 -25.15
C ASN A 74 2.30 0.10 -25.10
N GLY A 75 2.13 1.25 -24.45
CA GLY A 75 0.81 1.92 -24.33
C GLY A 75 -0.09 1.32 -23.25
N TRP A 76 0.42 0.43 -22.41
CA TRP A 76 -0.29 -0.18 -21.30
C TRP A 76 0.35 0.19 -19.95
N LYS A 77 -0.49 0.47 -18.97
CA LYS A 77 -0.07 0.66 -17.58
C LYS A 77 -0.67 -0.43 -16.67
N LEU A 78 0.04 -0.79 -15.63
CA LEU A 78 -0.46 -1.67 -14.59
C LEU A 78 -1.39 -0.89 -13.65
N VAL A 79 -2.61 -1.37 -13.45
CA VAL A 79 -3.62 -0.79 -12.55
C VAL A 79 -3.60 -1.49 -11.21
N CYS A 80 -3.68 -2.81 -11.23
CA CYS A 80 -3.55 -3.62 -10.04
C CYS A 80 -3.05 -5.03 -10.35
N THR A 81 -2.64 -5.74 -9.33
CA THR A 81 -2.31 -7.16 -9.39
C THR A 81 -3.41 -7.97 -8.73
N PHE A 82 -3.67 -9.17 -9.25
CA PHE A 82 -4.59 -10.12 -8.65
C PHE A 82 -3.81 -11.36 -8.23
N LYS A 83 -3.90 -11.74 -6.97
CA LYS A 83 -3.24 -12.93 -6.41
C LYS A 83 -4.13 -13.57 -5.35
N ASP A 84 -4.28 -14.88 -5.41
CA ASP A 84 -4.99 -15.69 -4.41
C ASP A 84 -6.36 -15.11 -4.00
N GLY A 85 -7.12 -14.60 -4.98
CA GLY A 85 -8.47 -14.07 -4.75
C GLY A 85 -8.52 -12.58 -4.34
N SER A 86 -7.38 -11.91 -4.24
CA SER A 86 -7.29 -10.52 -3.81
C SER A 86 -6.70 -9.61 -4.89
N PHE A 87 -7.28 -8.42 -5.05
CA PHE A 87 -6.73 -7.36 -5.89
C PHE A 87 -5.88 -6.41 -5.05
N THR A 88 -4.68 -6.13 -5.53
CA THR A 88 -3.74 -5.19 -4.91
C THR A 88 -3.52 -4.01 -5.86
N PRO A 89 -4.05 -2.81 -5.56
CA PRO A 89 -3.90 -1.65 -6.44
C PRO A 89 -2.42 -1.22 -6.52
N VAL A 90 -2.02 -0.71 -7.66
CA VAL A 90 -0.68 -0.13 -7.84
C VAL A 90 -0.57 1.19 -7.07
N ASP A 91 -1.61 2.01 -7.13
CA ASP A 91 -1.69 3.26 -6.35
C ASP A 91 -2.34 2.99 -4.99
N THR A 92 -1.51 2.91 -3.96
CA THR A 92 -1.93 2.63 -2.58
C THR A 92 -2.78 3.74 -1.95
N SER A 93 -2.79 4.93 -2.55
CA SER A 93 -3.51 6.10 -2.03
C SER A 93 -4.94 6.22 -2.57
N LYS A 94 -5.30 5.40 -3.55
CA LYS A 94 -6.60 5.46 -4.23
C LYS A 94 -7.43 4.22 -3.97
N GLU A 95 -8.73 4.44 -3.85
CA GLU A 95 -9.69 3.35 -3.89
C GLU A 95 -9.63 2.67 -5.27
N LEU A 96 -9.70 1.34 -5.26
CA LEU A 96 -9.66 0.56 -6.49
C LEU A 96 -11.04 0.62 -7.15
N VAL A 97 -11.13 1.37 -8.24
CA VAL A 97 -12.34 1.46 -9.08
C VAL A 97 -12.03 0.84 -10.42
N PHE A 98 -12.71 -0.24 -10.75
CA PHE A 98 -12.57 -0.91 -12.05
C PHE A 98 -13.51 -0.29 -13.08
N LYS A 99 -13.03 -0.09 -14.29
CA LYS A 99 -13.83 0.32 -15.46
C LYS A 99 -14.53 -0.88 -16.09
N ASN A 100 -13.90 -2.04 -16.04
CA ASN A 100 -14.47 -3.30 -16.50
C ASN A 100 -15.29 -3.93 -15.36
N PRO A 101 -16.65 -4.11 -15.53
CA PRO A 101 -17.50 -4.68 -14.49
C PRO A 101 -17.18 -6.12 -14.10
N ALA A 102 -16.46 -6.87 -14.96
CA ALA A 102 -16.03 -8.23 -14.65
C ALA A 102 -14.91 -8.25 -13.59
N HIS A 103 -14.13 -7.19 -13.48
CA HIS A 103 -13.11 -7.04 -12.45
C HIS A 103 -13.79 -6.82 -11.09
N GLY A 104 -13.23 -7.38 -10.03
CA GLY A 104 -13.80 -7.29 -8.69
C GLY A 104 -14.96 -8.27 -8.39
N GLN A 105 -15.40 -9.04 -9.38
CA GLN A 105 -16.21 -10.23 -9.17
C GLN A 105 -15.28 -11.44 -9.03
N ASP A 106 -15.77 -12.58 -8.53
CA ASP A 106 -14.97 -13.83 -8.35
C ASP A 106 -14.49 -14.46 -9.68
N TYR A 107 -14.22 -13.64 -10.69
CA TYR A 107 -13.79 -14.08 -12.00
C TYR A 107 -12.28 -14.00 -12.18
N ASN A 108 -11.62 -15.12 -11.91
CA ASN A 108 -10.19 -15.27 -12.14
C ASN A 108 -9.92 -15.68 -13.61
N LYS A 109 -10.55 -15.04 -14.58
CA LYS A 109 -10.38 -15.39 -15.99
C LYS A 109 -9.59 -14.36 -16.73
N CYS A 110 -8.70 -14.84 -17.59
CA CYS A 110 -7.96 -13.98 -18.50
C CYS A 110 -8.86 -13.52 -19.65
N ASP A 111 -9.00 -12.23 -19.86
CA ASP A 111 -9.82 -11.65 -20.96
C ASP A 111 -9.28 -12.02 -22.34
N VAL A 112 -7.99 -12.39 -22.46
CA VAL A 112 -7.35 -12.75 -23.73
C VAL A 112 -7.58 -14.20 -24.13
N CYS A 113 -7.54 -15.13 -23.18
CA CYS A 113 -7.60 -16.57 -23.51
C CYS A 113 -8.71 -17.33 -22.79
N GLY A 114 -9.45 -16.67 -21.91
CA GLY A 114 -10.57 -17.27 -21.16
C GLY A 114 -10.16 -18.28 -20.10
N HIS A 115 -8.85 -18.58 -19.95
CA HIS A 115 -8.39 -19.52 -18.93
C HIS A 115 -8.45 -18.90 -17.53
N TRP A 116 -8.69 -19.75 -16.56
CA TRP A 116 -8.63 -19.38 -15.15
C TRP A 116 -7.19 -19.05 -14.74
N CYS A 117 -7.02 -17.93 -14.01
CA CYS A 117 -5.71 -17.43 -13.56
C CYS A 117 -5.71 -17.32 -12.04
N LYS A 118 -4.79 -18.03 -11.37
CA LYS A 118 -4.52 -17.79 -9.95
C LYS A 118 -3.89 -16.42 -9.71
N ASN A 119 -3.00 -16.02 -10.64
CA ASN A 119 -2.33 -14.72 -10.63
C ASN A 119 -2.57 -14.03 -11.97
N SER A 120 -2.93 -12.76 -11.95
CA SER A 120 -3.16 -11.95 -13.14
C SER A 120 -2.86 -10.47 -12.87
N TYR A 121 -2.88 -9.69 -13.93
CA TYR A 121 -2.71 -8.24 -13.90
C TYR A 121 -3.96 -7.60 -14.48
N VAL A 122 -4.44 -6.52 -13.88
CA VAL A 122 -5.36 -5.60 -14.54
C VAL A 122 -4.52 -4.48 -15.15
N ILE A 123 -4.63 -4.38 -16.47
CA ILE A 123 -3.90 -3.42 -17.28
C ILE A 123 -4.86 -2.46 -17.94
N GLU A 124 -4.44 -1.21 -18.12
CA GLU A 124 -5.23 -0.18 -18.82
C GLU A 124 -4.44 0.32 -20.01
N ASN A 125 -5.09 0.35 -21.18
CA ASN A 125 -4.55 1.03 -22.35
C ASN A 125 -4.61 2.55 -22.13
N VAL A 126 -3.48 3.23 -22.19
CA VAL A 126 -3.37 4.65 -21.86
C VAL A 126 -4.06 5.57 -22.87
N THR A 127 -4.27 5.07 -24.10
CA THR A 127 -4.91 5.84 -25.18
C THR A 127 -6.42 5.66 -25.18
N THR A 128 -6.89 4.41 -25.07
CA THR A 128 -8.33 4.11 -25.16
C THR A 128 -9.01 4.08 -23.80
N GLY A 129 -8.26 3.89 -22.72
CA GLY A 129 -8.78 3.66 -21.38
C GLY A 129 -9.42 2.28 -21.20
N GLU A 130 -9.21 1.36 -22.14
CA GLU A 130 -9.67 -0.03 -22.04
C GLU A 130 -8.92 -0.76 -20.93
N GLU A 131 -9.65 -1.46 -20.08
CA GLU A 131 -9.08 -2.32 -19.04
C GLU A 131 -9.25 -3.79 -19.39
N LEU A 132 -8.16 -4.56 -19.22
CA LEU A 132 -8.14 -6.01 -19.39
C LEU A 132 -7.53 -6.68 -18.16
N GLN A 133 -8.12 -7.81 -17.75
CA GLN A 133 -7.51 -8.73 -16.81
C GLN A 133 -6.74 -9.80 -17.59
N VAL A 134 -5.43 -9.84 -17.43
CA VAL A 134 -4.56 -10.72 -18.21
C VAL A 134 -3.69 -11.61 -17.33
N GLY A 135 -3.61 -12.89 -17.66
CA GLY A 135 -2.70 -13.82 -17.00
C GLY A 135 -1.25 -13.54 -17.34
N CYS A 136 -0.33 -14.00 -16.49
CA CYS A 136 1.12 -13.77 -16.60
C CYS A 136 1.72 -14.18 -17.96
N GLU A 137 1.18 -15.19 -18.63
CA GLU A 137 1.64 -15.58 -19.97
C GLU A 137 1.01 -14.73 -21.08
N CYS A 138 -0.25 -14.33 -20.91
CA CYS A 138 -0.92 -13.51 -21.92
C CYS A 138 -0.42 -12.08 -21.94
N VAL A 139 0.03 -11.52 -20.83
CA VAL A 139 0.60 -10.17 -20.78
C VAL A 139 1.82 -10.03 -21.69
N LYS A 140 2.57 -11.10 -21.89
CA LYS A 140 3.73 -11.12 -22.81
C LYS A 140 3.36 -10.87 -24.27
N LYS A 141 2.10 -11.21 -24.66
CA LYS A 141 1.58 -10.96 -26.03
C LYS A 141 1.43 -9.47 -26.34
N PHE A 142 1.31 -8.64 -25.31
CA PHE A 142 1.30 -7.17 -25.43
C PHE A 142 2.73 -6.59 -25.47
N GLY A 143 3.76 -7.45 -25.50
CA GLY A 143 5.17 -7.03 -25.45
C GLY A 143 5.62 -6.50 -24.09
N ILE A 144 4.82 -6.72 -23.05
CA ILE A 144 5.08 -6.23 -21.70
C ILE A 144 5.98 -7.22 -20.96
N LYS A 145 7.13 -6.75 -20.46
CA LYS A 145 8.14 -7.58 -19.77
C LYS A 145 8.34 -7.13 -18.32
N SER A 146 7.97 -5.90 -18.01
CA SER A 146 8.26 -5.27 -16.71
C SER A 146 7.26 -5.62 -15.61
N PHE A 147 6.04 -6.04 -15.94
CA PHE A 147 4.95 -6.16 -14.97
C PHE A 147 5.20 -7.19 -13.87
N ASP A 148 6.02 -8.21 -14.10
CA ASP A 148 6.43 -9.13 -13.04
C ASP A 148 7.29 -8.43 -11.96
N TYR A 149 8.16 -7.50 -12.36
CA TYR A 149 8.93 -6.67 -11.43
C TYR A 149 8.05 -5.63 -10.75
N LEU A 150 7.16 -4.97 -11.51
CA LEU A 150 6.24 -3.97 -10.97
C LEU A 150 5.25 -4.60 -9.99
N SER A 151 4.76 -5.80 -10.26
CA SER A 151 3.90 -6.54 -9.35
C SER A 151 4.59 -6.85 -8.01
N LYS A 152 5.84 -7.34 -8.06
CA LYS A 152 6.63 -7.59 -6.85
C LYS A 152 6.92 -6.30 -6.08
N PHE A 153 7.20 -5.22 -6.81
CA PHE A 153 7.37 -3.90 -6.20
C PHE A 153 6.10 -3.43 -5.52
N THR A 154 4.94 -3.57 -6.17
CA THR A 154 3.63 -3.22 -5.60
C THR A 154 3.35 -4.00 -4.30
N ASP A 155 3.61 -5.30 -4.28
CA ASP A 155 3.42 -6.12 -3.07
C ASP A 155 4.29 -5.62 -1.90
N GLU A 156 5.55 -5.27 -2.15
CA GLU A 156 6.44 -4.75 -1.12
C GLU A 156 6.04 -3.33 -0.68
N LEU A 157 5.60 -2.48 -1.62
CA LEU A 157 5.09 -1.15 -1.31
C LEU A 157 3.85 -1.21 -0.41
N HIS A 158 2.92 -2.14 -0.70
CA HIS A 158 1.73 -2.34 0.13
C HIS A 158 2.08 -2.75 1.57
N LYS A 159 3.03 -3.64 1.77
CA LYS A 159 3.48 -4.01 3.12
C LYS A 159 3.98 -2.81 3.92
N LEU A 160 4.69 -1.90 3.26
CA LEU A 160 5.17 -0.67 3.90
C LEU A 160 4.03 0.33 4.13
N TYR A 161 3.09 0.42 3.18
CA TYR A 161 1.91 1.25 3.30
C TYR A 161 1.01 0.78 4.45
N ASP A 162 0.69 -0.52 4.53
CA ASP A 162 -0.10 -1.10 5.62
C ASP A 162 0.58 -0.86 6.98
N TYR A 163 1.91 -0.99 7.03
CA TYR A 163 2.67 -0.67 8.23
C TYR A 163 2.53 0.82 8.60
N SER A 164 2.61 1.72 7.62
CA SER A 164 2.44 3.16 7.87
C SER A 164 1.01 3.55 8.25
N GLN A 165 0.00 2.86 7.69
CA GLN A 165 -1.41 3.07 8.04
C GLN A 165 -1.71 2.61 9.48
N SER A 166 -0.95 1.66 10.02
CA SER A 166 -1.09 1.29 11.44
C SER A 166 -0.80 2.47 12.39
N TYR A 167 -0.17 3.54 11.89
CA TYR A 167 0.04 4.80 12.61
C TYR A 167 -1.21 5.71 12.63
N SER A 168 -2.15 5.52 11.70
CA SER A 168 -3.31 6.42 11.51
C SER A 168 -4.66 5.77 11.79
N THR A 169 -4.73 4.72 12.61
CA THR A 169 -5.95 3.92 12.72
C THR A 169 -7.16 4.66 13.25
N ASP A 170 -8.10 4.95 12.36
CA ASP A 170 -9.51 4.71 12.62
C ASP A 170 -9.77 3.21 12.36
N ASN A 171 -10.02 2.45 13.43
CA ASN A 171 -10.14 0.98 13.41
C ASN A 171 -11.24 0.41 12.48
N ASP A 172 -12.12 1.25 11.93
CA ASP A 172 -13.23 0.82 11.09
C ASP A 172 -12.80 0.63 9.61
N GLU A 173 -11.77 1.33 9.13
CA GLU A 173 -11.26 1.13 7.77
C GLU A 173 -10.40 -0.14 7.62
N LEU A 174 -9.68 -0.54 8.66
CA LEU A 174 -8.85 -1.77 8.64
C LEU A 174 -9.68 -3.05 8.47
N LYS A 175 -10.95 -3.04 8.87
CA LYS A 175 -11.85 -4.18 8.67
C LYS A 175 -12.28 -4.37 7.22
N MET A 176 -12.28 -3.33 6.40
CA MET A 176 -12.68 -3.39 4.99
C MET A 176 -11.64 -4.08 4.10
N TRP A 177 -10.39 -4.12 4.50
CA TRP A 177 -9.28 -4.64 3.67
C TRP A 177 -8.85 -6.08 3.96
N GLY A 178 -9.61 -6.85 4.76
CA GLY A 178 -9.40 -8.31 4.97
C GLY A 178 -8.10 -8.69 5.67
N GLY A 179 -7.34 -7.73 6.19
CA GLY A 179 -6.13 -7.99 6.95
C GLY A 179 -6.45 -8.55 8.34
N ASN A 180 -5.73 -9.58 8.79
CA ASN A 180 -5.85 -10.07 10.17
C ASN A 180 -5.29 -9.02 11.14
N PRO A 181 -6.13 -8.26 11.85
CA PRO A 181 -5.67 -7.16 12.71
C PRO A 181 -4.72 -7.65 13.81
N ASN A 182 -4.87 -8.89 14.28
CA ASN A 182 -4.03 -9.46 15.34
C ASN A 182 -2.58 -9.72 14.92
N ALA A 183 -2.29 -9.97 13.63
CA ALA A 183 -0.92 -10.15 13.15
C ALA A 183 -0.21 -8.80 13.02
N ILE A 184 -0.92 -7.78 12.59
CA ILE A 184 -0.40 -6.39 12.45
C ILE A 184 -0.14 -5.81 13.84
N TYR A 185 -1.07 -5.96 14.79
CA TYR A 185 -0.92 -5.48 16.16
C TYR A 185 0.25 -6.14 16.90
N LYS A 186 0.43 -7.46 16.79
CA LYS A 186 1.54 -8.15 17.47
C LYS A 186 2.93 -7.68 17.03
N ASN A 187 3.09 -7.32 15.76
CA ASN A 187 4.37 -6.84 15.25
C ASN A 187 4.55 -5.32 15.48
N ALA A 188 3.49 -4.53 15.40
CA ALA A 188 3.53 -3.09 15.70
C ALA A 188 3.78 -2.82 17.20
N PHE A 189 3.13 -3.55 18.11
CA PHE A 189 3.36 -3.40 19.55
C PHE A 189 4.78 -3.82 19.97
N LYS A 190 5.34 -4.89 19.41
CA LYS A 190 6.73 -5.28 19.71
C LYS A 190 7.76 -4.26 19.27
N LYS A 191 7.49 -3.51 18.19
CA LYS A 191 8.37 -2.41 17.74
C LYS A 191 8.05 -1.09 18.43
N ALA A 192 6.78 -0.79 18.71
CA ALA A 192 6.37 0.41 19.44
C ALA A 192 6.93 0.42 20.88
N ASP A 193 6.97 -0.72 21.57
CA ASP A 193 7.63 -0.83 22.89
C ASP A 193 9.14 -0.52 22.83
N LEU A 194 9.80 -0.87 21.72
CA LEU A 194 11.21 -0.54 21.49
C LEU A 194 11.43 0.96 21.18
N ILE A 195 10.46 1.61 20.54
CA ILE A 195 10.53 3.04 20.17
C ILE A 195 10.07 3.92 21.35
N MET A 196 9.06 3.50 22.10
CA MET A 196 8.57 4.21 23.30
C MET A 196 9.59 4.24 24.42
N SER A 197 10.44 3.21 24.54
CA SER A 197 11.54 3.21 25.49
C SER A 197 12.65 4.22 25.16
N ALA A 198 12.68 4.76 23.93
CA ALA A 198 13.74 5.65 23.48
C ALA A 198 13.42 7.14 23.51
N LYS A 199 12.20 7.61 23.28
CA LYS A 199 11.89 9.06 23.19
C LYS A 199 10.37 9.39 23.26
N ALA A 200 9.66 9.09 24.32
CA ALA A 200 8.31 9.62 24.49
C ALA A 200 8.27 10.59 25.69
N GLU A 201 8.13 11.88 25.42
CA GLU A 201 7.60 12.81 26.43
C GLU A 201 6.07 12.61 26.49
N TYR A 202 5.63 11.82 27.45
CA TYR A 202 4.23 11.67 27.79
C TYR A 202 3.79 12.85 28.64
N THR A 203 3.00 13.75 28.09
CA THR A 203 2.30 14.80 28.86
C THR A 203 0.86 14.33 29.11
N PRO A 204 0.52 13.89 30.32
CA PRO A 204 -0.86 13.53 30.64
C PRO A 204 -1.72 14.80 30.62
N VAL A 205 -2.78 14.78 29.81
CA VAL A 205 -3.81 15.84 29.88
C VAL A 205 -4.57 15.63 31.18
N ARG A 206 -4.36 16.55 32.15
CA ARG A 206 -5.16 16.60 33.38
C ARG A 206 -6.58 16.98 33.02
N ASP A 207 -7.55 16.11 33.33
CA ASP A 207 -8.96 16.46 33.33
C ASP A 207 -9.20 17.61 34.32
N LYS A 208 -9.66 18.75 33.81
CA LYS A 208 -10.06 19.91 34.59
C LYS A 208 -11.54 19.87 35.01
N ASN A 209 -12.11 18.71 35.24
CA ASN A 209 -13.46 18.61 35.76
C ASN A 209 -13.54 17.50 36.82
N SER A 210 -13.06 17.80 38.00
CA SER A 210 -13.53 17.20 39.24
C SER A 210 -13.54 18.29 40.30
N SER A 211 -14.70 18.91 40.40
CA SER A 211 -15.16 19.64 41.60
C SER A 211 -16.51 19.08 41.94
#